data_ae38c3c5a8c530bad8aff161644e8d34
#
_entry.id   ae38c3c5a8c530bad8aff161644e8d34
#
_cell.length_a   1.000
_cell.length_b   1.000
_cell.length_c   1.000
_cell.angle_alpha   90.00
_cell.angle_beta   90.00
_cell.angle_gamma   90.00
#
_symmetry.space_group_name_H-M   'P 1'
#
loop_
_entity.id
_entity.type
_entity.pdbx_description
1 polymer ?
#
loop_
_entity_poly.entity_id
_entity_poly.type
_entity_poly.pdbx_seq_one_letter_code
_entity_poly.pdbx_strand_id
1 'polypeptide(L)'
;MTGDASTVPAATAPAAALVRRINGIETEYGITCTVDGSRRLSPDEIARYMFRPVIEEYGATNIFTANSGRLYLDVGSHPEFATAECDSVSQLIAHDRAGEKLLDDLAVTAEDALAKENIGGKVFLFKNNVDFAGNSYGCHENYLVGRDMGLKALSKLLLPFLVTRQLICGAGRIWHPYPNSPHADDPVQYCFSQRADHVWDGVSSATTRSRPIINTRDEPHADSTRFRRLHVIVGDSNMSETTTALKVGSTQLVLEMIEAGFALPDLEVANEIKAIRAVSRDLTGTTPIALRNGEEATALEIQLAFLNAAKQWLQQRPEFSRVEGIPGRGTPNVDMARIIELWGRVLDAIESGDYSTIDKDIDWAIKWSLIKRYLDRGLAIDDAKLAQIDLAYHDIRPGRGIFRMLEAKAAVTRWIDDAAIESAVAKPPQTTRAKLRGEFLAAARASKAQTVVDWTHLKVSGDEPETVVVDDPFEVDNAKVAALIETMVGRET
;
A
#
# COMPACT_ATOMS: atom_id res chain seq x y z
N MET A 1 52.11 31.92 19.88
CA MET A 1 51.45 30.68 19.49
C MET A 1 50.01 30.80 19.91
N THR A 2 49.21 31.29 19.03
CA THR A 2 47.76 31.48 19.21
C THR A 2 47.06 30.25 18.68
N GLY A 3 46.40 29.50 19.57
CA GLY A 3 45.64 28.30 19.24
C GLY A 3 44.36 28.65 18.48
N ASP A 4 44.24 28.00 17.35
CA ASP A 4 43.08 28.07 16.48
C ASP A 4 41.90 27.31 17.13
N ALA A 5 40.83 28.03 17.48
CA ALA A 5 39.62 27.46 18.01
C ALA A 5 38.80 26.93 16.84
N SER A 6 38.81 25.61 16.63
CA SER A 6 37.97 24.95 15.66
C SER A 6 36.49 25.19 16.05
N THR A 7 35.83 26.02 15.29
CA THR A 7 34.37 26.20 15.35
C THR A 7 33.69 24.91 14.93
N VAL A 8 33.07 24.22 15.88
CA VAL A 8 32.07 23.16 15.63
C VAL A 8 30.95 23.79 14.82
N PRO A 9 30.56 23.25 13.66
CA PRO A 9 29.42 23.79 12.91
C PRO A 9 28.17 23.69 13.77
N ALA A 10 27.47 24.81 13.89
CA ALA A 10 26.16 24.85 14.57
C ALA A 10 25.24 23.79 13.96
N ALA A 11 24.63 22.99 14.82
CA ALA A 11 23.60 22.05 14.39
C ALA A 11 22.54 22.83 13.61
N THR A 12 22.36 22.49 12.34
CA THR A 12 21.26 23.03 11.52
C THR A 12 19.96 22.76 12.24
N ALA A 13 19.09 23.78 12.36
CA ALA A 13 17.76 23.62 12.91
C ALA A 13 17.06 22.42 12.23
N PRO A 14 16.34 21.57 12.98
CA PRO A 14 15.67 20.42 12.39
C PRO A 14 14.74 20.90 11.27
N ALA A 15 14.79 20.19 10.14
CA ALA A 15 13.91 20.43 9.01
C ALA A 15 12.43 20.30 9.48
N ALA A 16 11.54 21.12 8.91
CA ALA A 16 10.13 21.01 9.25
C ALA A 16 9.60 19.66 8.72
N ALA A 17 9.05 18.82 9.60
CA ALA A 17 8.45 17.55 9.21
C ALA A 17 7.31 17.77 8.19
N LEU A 18 7.24 16.90 7.17
CA LEU A 18 6.12 16.89 6.21
C LEU A 18 4.89 16.25 6.87
N VAL A 19 4.18 17.01 7.69
CA VAL A 19 2.96 16.57 8.37
C VAL A 19 1.80 16.38 7.37
N ARG A 20 1.69 17.25 6.35
CA ARG A 20 0.88 17.01 5.16
C ARG A 20 1.73 16.28 4.13
N ARG A 21 1.42 15.02 3.91
CA ARG A 21 2.25 14.11 3.09
C ARG A 21 1.40 13.44 2.03
N ILE A 22 1.92 13.34 0.80
CA ILE A 22 1.35 12.46 -0.20
C ILE A 22 1.70 11.02 0.14
N ASN A 23 0.67 10.18 0.14
CA ASN A 23 0.75 8.74 0.28
C ASN A 23 0.10 8.07 -0.94
N GLY A 24 0.60 6.92 -1.34
CA GLY A 24 0.04 6.10 -2.42
C GLY A 24 0.27 4.62 -2.16
N ILE A 25 -0.63 3.78 -2.66
CA ILE A 25 -0.51 2.32 -2.66
C ILE A 25 -0.61 1.83 -4.11
N GLU A 26 0.30 0.93 -4.49
CA GLU A 26 0.27 0.16 -5.73
C GLU A 26 0.00 -1.29 -5.35
N THR A 27 -1.08 -1.87 -5.85
CA THR A 27 -1.48 -3.25 -5.54
C THR A 27 -1.54 -4.08 -6.82
N GLU A 28 -0.75 -5.14 -6.86
CA GLU A 28 -0.84 -6.19 -7.85
C GLU A 28 -1.85 -7.25 -7.39
N TYR A 29 -2.67 -7.75 -8.31
CA TYR A 29 -3.70 -8.76 -8.00
C TYR A 29 -3.38 -10.09 -8.67
N GLY A 30 -3.49 -11.18 -7.89
CA GLY A 30 -3.49 -12.53 -8.44
C GLY A 30 -4.77 -12.75 -9.26
N ILE A 31 -4.65 -13.41 -10.42
CA ILE A 31 -5.79 -13.63 -11.32
C ILE A 31 -5.89 -15.09 -11.73
N THR A 32 -7.11 -15.64 -11.77
CA THR A 32 -7.40 -16.94 -12.35
C THR A 32 -8.83 -17.02 -12.87
N CYS A 33 -9.09 -17.94 -13.79
CA CYS A 33 -10.41 -18.24 -14.29
C CYS A 33 -10.69 -19.74 -14.22
N THR A 34 -11.85 -20.11 -13.66
CA THR A 34 -12.23 -21.52 -13.50
C THR A 34 -13.62 -21.79 -14.07
N VAL A 35 -13.80 -23.01 -14.59
CA VAL A 35 -15.10 -23.60 -14.94
C VAL A 35 -15.23 -24.89 -14.13
N ASP A 36 -16.33 -25.05 -13.39
CA ASP A 36 -16.58 -26.22 -12.53
C ASP A 36 -15.41 -26.58 -11.61
N GLY A 37 -14.75 -25.52 -11.05
CA GLY A 37 -13.61 -25.67 -10.15
C GLY A 37 -12.26 -26.00 -10.85
N SER A 38 -12.26 -26.23 -12.16
CA SER A 38 -11.04 -26.48 -12.93
C SER A 38 -10.59 -25.21 -13.67
N ARG A 39 -9.27 -24.98 -13.71
CA ARG A 39 -8.71 -23.84 -14.46
C ARG A 39 -9.08 -23.93 -15.94
N ARG A 40 -9.70 -22.85 -16.46
CA ARG A 40 -10.17 -22.79 -17.85
C ARG A 40 -9.23 -22.04 -18.76
N LEU A 41 -8.75 -20.87 -18.30
CA LEU A 41 -7.88 -19.97 -19.04
C LEU A 41 -6.61 -19.69 -18.25
N SER A 42 -5.52 -19.39 -18.95
CA SER A 42 -4.29 -18.88 -18.33
C SER A 42 -4.50 -17.47 -17.79
N PRO A 43 -3.65 -16.98 -16.84
CA PRO A 43 -3.68 -15.59 -16.41
C PRO A 43 -3.59 -14.59 -17.57
N ASP A 44 -2.74 -14.86 -18.58
CA ASP A 44 -2.57 -14.01 -19.76
C ASP A 44 -3.85 -13.92 -20.61
N GLU A 45 -4.56 -15.04 -20.77
CA GLU A 45 -5.80 -15.05 -21.52
C GLU A 45 -6.89 -14.29 -20.81
N ILE A 46 -7.08 -14.51 -19.50
CA ILE A 46 -8.13 -13.80 -18.76
C ILE A 46 -7.81 -12.30 -18.59
N ALA A 47 -6.55 -11.92 -18.42
CA ALA A 47 -6.14 -10.52 -18.40
C ALA A 47 -6.52 -9.78 -19.70
N ARG A 48 -6.38 -10.45 -20.87
CA ARG A 48 -6.82 -9.87 -22.16
C ARG A 48 -8.34 -9.64 -22.19
N TYR A 49 -9.13 -10.56 -21.66
CA TYR A 49 -10.59 -10.36 -21.58
C TYR A 49 -10.94 -9.20 -20.66
N MET A 50 -10.30 -9.10 -19.50
CA MET A 50 -10.53 -8.01 -18.54
C MET A 50 -10.16 -6.65 -19.13
N PHE A 51 -9.02 -6.55 -19.83
CA PHE A 51 -8.51 -5.29 -20.37
C PHE A 51 -9.05 -4.95 -21.76
N ARG A 52 -9.87 -5.82 -22.38
CA ARG A 52 -10.49 -5.54 -23.69
C ARG A 52 -11.25 -4.21 -23.70
N PRO A 53 -12.16 -3.91 -22.72
CA PRO A 53 -12.86 -2.62 -22.69
C PRO A 53 -11.91 -1.42 -22.53
N VAL A 54 -10.83 -1.59 -21.75
CA VAL A 54 -9.81 -0.55 -21.54
C VAL A 54 -9.07 -0.26 -22.85
N ILE A 55 -8.68 -1.30 -23.59
CA ILE A 55 -8.00 -1.16 -24.88
C ILE A 55 -8.95 -0.55 -25.92
N GLU A 56 -10.21 -0.94 -25.94
CA GLU A 56 -11.23 -0.40 -26.87
C GLU A 56 -11.46 1.09 -26.61
N GLU A 57 -11.48 1.53 -25.37
CA GLU A 57 -11.74 2.93 -24.99
C GLU A 57 -10.47 3.80 -25.09
N TYR A 58 -9.31 3.30 -24.66
CA TYR A 58 -8.09 4.12 -24.49
C TYR A 58 -6.95 3.76 -25.46
N GLY A 59 -7.05 2.66 -26.20
CA GLY A 59 -5.97 2.19 -27.09
C GLY A 59 -4.73 1.67 -26.35
N ALA A 60 -4.80 1.45 -25.03
CA ALA A 60 -3.66 1.07 -24.19
C ALA A 60 -4.09 0.21 -23.00
N THR A 61 -3.15 -0.56 -22.44
CA THR A 61 -3.33 -1.34 -21.19
C THR A 61 -2.79 -0.63 -19.96
N ASN A 62 -2.29 0.59 -20.11
CA ASN A 62 -1.69 1.40 -19.06
C ASN A 62 -2.27 2.81 -19.16
N ILE A 63 -3.19 3.12 -18.26
CA ILE A 63 -4.00 4.33 -18.31
C ILE A 63 -4.13 4.98 -16.94
N PHE A 64 -4.41 6.30 -16.95
CA PHE A 64 -4.99 6.96 -15.79
C PHE A 64 -6.52 6.90 -15.87
N THR A 65 -7.15 6.45 -14.78
CA THR A 65 -8.59 6.34 -14.65
C THR A 65 -9.24 7.69 -14.33
N ALA A 66 -10.57 7.78 -14.37
CA ALA A 66 -11.31 9.02 -14.09
C ALA A 66 -11.02 9.58 -12.69
N ASN A 67 -10.70 8.72 -11.73
CA ASN A 67 -10.32 9.12 -10.37
C ASN A 67 -8.81 9.43 -10.23
N SER A 68 -8.09 9.58 -11.34
CA SER A 68 -6.64 9.84 -11.42
C SER A 68 -5.75 8.74 -10.83
N GLY A 69 -6.28 7.56 -10.50
CA GLY A 69 -5.48 6.37 -10.26
C GLY A 69 -4.93 5.81 -11.56
N ARG A 70 -3.94 4.94 -11.48
CA ARG A 70 -3.33 4.30 -12.64
C ARG A 70 -3.67 2.82 -12.66
N LEU A 71 -4.24 2.37 -13.76
CA LEU A 71 -4.56 0.98 -14.03
C LEU A 71 -3.64 0.44 -15.12
N TYR A 72 -3.03 -0.71 -14.89
CA TYR A 72 -2.13 -1.34 -15.87
C TYR A 72 -1.98 -2.85 -15.67
N LEU A 73 -1.37 -3.51 -16.66
CA LEU A 73 -0.94 -4.89 -16.54
C LEU A 73 0.57 -4.92 -16.28
N ASP A 74 0.94 -5.51 -15.16
CA ASP A 74 2.34 -5.75 -14.83
C ASP A 74 2.87 -7.06 -15.46
N VAL A 75 4.17 -7.29 -15.29
CA VAL A 75 4.85 -8.52 -15.75
C VAL A 75 4.18 -9.76 -15.15
N GLY A 76 3.83 -10.73 -16.00
CA GLY A 76 3.09 -11.92 -15.58
C GLY A 76 1.57 -11.76 -15.66
N SER A 77 1.09 -10.69 -16.31
CA SER A 77 -0.33 -10.39 -16.54
C SER A 77 -1.15 -10.19 -15.26
N HIS A 78 -0.49 -9.69 -14.20
CA HIS A 78 -1.16 -9.26 -13.00
C HIS A 78 -1.82 -7.89 -13.24
N PRO A 79 -3.16 -7.77 -13.08
CA PRO A 79 -3.78 -6.44 -13.02
C PRO A 79 -3.20 -5.68 -11.83
N GLU A 80 -2.80 -4.42 -12.05
CA GLU A 80 -2.26 -3.57 -11.02
C GLU A 80 -2.99 -2.23 -10.98
N PHE A 81 -3.27 -1.76 -9.78
CA PHE A 81 -3.85 -0.45 -9.53
C PHE A 81 -3.00 0.36 -8.57
N ALA A 82 -2.55 1.53 -9.03
CA ALA A 82 -1.91 2.54 -8.20
C ALA A 82 -2.92 3.65 -7.88
N THR A 83 -3.07 3.96 -6.59
CA THR A 83 -3.94 5.07 -6.16
C THR A 83 -3.44 6.40 -6.71
N ALA A 84 -4.34 7.37 -6.87
CA ALA A 84 -3.95 8.76 -7.07
C ALA A 84 -3.17 9.29 -5.87
N GLU A 85 -2.56 10.48 -6.01
CA GLU A 85 -1.89 11.17 -4.91
C GLU A 85 -2.89 11.52 -3.80
N CYS A 86 -2.82 10.82 -2.68
CA CYS A 86 -3.68 11.03 -1.51
C CYS A 86 -2.89 11.73 -0.40
N ASP A 87 -3.46 12.74 0.23
CA ASP A 87 -2.79 13.46 1.32
C ASP A 87 -3.35 13.16 2.71
N SER A 88 -4.30 12.22 2.82
CA SER A 88 -4.77 11.68 4.10
C SER A 88 -4.96 10.16 4.04
N VAL A 89 -4.88 9.51 5.20
CA VAL A 89 -5.04 8.06 5.34
C VAL A 89 -6.44 7.62 4.89
N SER A 90 -7.49 8.33 5.31
CA SER A 90 -8.87 8.00 4.93
C SER A 90 -9.11 8.13 3.43
N GLN A 91 -8.55 9.17 2.79
CA GLN A 91 -8.60 9.35 1.34
C GLN A 91 -7.87 8.23 0.60
N LEU A 92 -6.68 7.82 1.10
CA LEU A 92 -5.92 6.72 0.51
C LEU A 92 -6.70 5.40 0.56
N ILE A 93 -7.33 5.08 1.70
CA ILE A 93 -8.14 3.88 1.86
C ILE A 93 -9.32 3.91 0.87
N ALA A 94 -9.99 5.05 0.71
CA ALA A 94 -11.09 5.17 -0.24
C ALA A 94 -10.64 4.90 -1.68
N HIS A 95 -9.47 5.41 -2.09
CA HIS A 95 -8.92 5.19 -3.43
C HIS A 95 -8.36 3.78 -3.64
N ASP A 96 -7.81 3.12 -2.62
CA ASP A 96 -7.42 1.71 -2.67
C ASP A 96 -8.67 0.81 -2.87
N ARG A 97 -9.74 1.07 -2.11
CA ARG A 97 -11.04 0.38 -2.27
C ARG A 97 -11.70 0.67 -3.63
N ALA A 98 -11.55 1.88 -4.15
CA ALA A 98 -12.03 2.23 -5.50
C ALA A 98 -11.32 1.41 -6.58
N GLY A 99 -10.01 1.15 -6.43
CA GLY A 99 -9.25 0.27 -7.32
C GLY A 99 -9.79 -1.16 -7.34
N GLU A 100 -10.13 -1.72 -6.17
CA GLU A 100 -10.76 -3.05 -6.10
C GLU A 100 -12.10 -3.09 -6.85
N LYS A 101 -12.93 -2.05 -6.67
CA LYS A 101 -14.22 -1.97 -7.36
C LYS A 101 -14.06 -1.87 -8.87
N LEU A 102 -13.14 -1.04 -9.36
CA LEU A 102 -12.85 -0.92 -10.79
C LEU A 102 -12.38 -2.26 -11.39
N LEU A 103 -11.53 -3.00 -10.68
CA LEU A 103 -11.08 -4.32 -11.13
C LEU A 103 -12.17 -5.38 -11.08
N ASP A 104 -13.07 -5.34 -10.09
CA ASP A 104 -14.22 -6.22 -10.02
C ASP A 104 -15.20 -5.97 -11.19
N ASP A 105 -15.46 -4.72 -11.56
CA ASP A 105 -16.28 -4.35 -12.71
C ASP A 105 -15.68 -4.88 -14.03
N LEU A 106 -14.36 -4.83 -14.19
CA LEU A 106 -13.65 -5.42 -15.34
C LEU A 106 -13.76 -6.96 -15.35
N ALA A 107 -13.70 -7.61 -14.19
CA ALA A 107 -13.86 -9.04 -14.07
C ALA A 107 -15.29 -9.50 -14.43
N VAL A 108 -16.32 -8.74 -14.01
CA VAL A 108 -17.73 -8.96 -14.43
C VAL A 108 -17.85 -8.87 -15.95
N THR A 109 -17.32 -7.80 -16.54
CA THR A 109 -17.33 -7.59 -17.99
C THR A 109 -16.63 -8.73 -18.74
N ALA A 110 -15.52 -9.25 -18.20
CA ALA A 110 -14.83 -10.39 -18.77
C ALA A 110 -15.65 -11.68 -18.69
N GLU A 111 -16.35 -11.94 -17.56
CA GLU A 111 -17.25 -13.08 -17.42
C GLU A 111 -18.39 -13.02 -18.45
N ASP A 112 -18.99 -11.85 -18.67
CA ASP A 112 -20.02 -11.63 -19.68
C ASP A 112 -19.52 -11.87 -21.10
N ALA A 113 -18.30 -11.44 -21.42
CA ALA A 113 -17.68 -11.69 -22.72
C ALA A 113 -17.41 -13.19 -22.94
N LEU A 114 -16.89 -13.88 -21.93
CA LEU A 114 -16.66 -15.33 -21.97
C LEU A 114 -17.97 -16.10 -22.17
N ALA A 115 -19.06 -15.67 -21.53
CA ALA A 115 -20.38 -16.28 -21.68
C ALA A 115 -20.91 -16.10 -23.12
N LYS A 116 -20.76 -14.91 -23.71
CA LYS A 116 -21.17 -14.63 -25.12
C LYS A 116 -20.38 -15.47 -26.13
N GLU A 117 -19.12 -15.78 -25.84
CA GLU A 117 -18.26 -16.61 -26.66
C GLU A 117 -18.44 -18.12 -26.40
N ASN A 118 -19.38 -18.53 -25.53
CA ASN A 118 -19.66 -19.90 -25.12
C ASN A 118 -18.45 -20.63 -24.47
N ILE A 119 -17.51 -19.86 -23.88
CA ILE A 119 -16.37 -20.40 -23.12
C ILE A 119 -16.83 -20.61 -21.67
N GLY A 120 -17.52 -19.62 -21.08
CA GLY A 120 -17.92 -19.59 -19.70
C GLY A 120 -16.73 -19.40 -18.75
N GLY A 121 -17.00 -19.32 -17.45
CA GLY A 121 -15.98 -19.24 -16.42
C GLY A 121 -16.30 -18.21 -15.34
N LYS A 122 -15.62 -18.37 -14.21
CA LYS A 122 -15.60 -17.42 -13.09
C LYS A 122 -14.22 -16.83 -12.95
N VAL A 123 -14.13 -15.52 -12.96
CA VAL A 123 -12.89 -14.77 -12.77
C VAL A 123 -12.68 -14.52 -11.29
N PHE A 124 -11.49 -14.86 -10.79
CA PHE A 124 -11.05 -14.61 -9.43
C PHE A 124 -9.94 -13.58 -9.46
N LEU A 125 -10.04 -12.62 -8.55
CA LEU A 125 -9.04 -11.60 -8.27
C LEU A 125 -8.68 -11.65 -6.80
N PHE A 126 -7.40 -11.89 -6.52
CA PHE A 126 -6.91 -12.03 -5.15
C PHE A 126 -5.99 -10.87 -4.80
N LYS A 127 -6.35 -10.14 -3.74
CA LYS A 127 -5.52 -9.10 -3.13
C LYS A 127 -4.60 -9.74 -2.08
N ASN A 128 -3.71 -10.61 -2.53
CA ASN A 128 -2.70 -11.30 -1.72
C ASN A 128 -1.31 -11.08 -2.33
N ASN A 129 -0.26 -11.69 -1.77
CA ASN A 129 1.11 -11.42 -2.22
C ASN A 129 1.88 -12.68 -2.60
N VAL A 130 1.28 -13.86 -2.50
CA VAL A 130 1.93 -15.13 -2.81
C VAL A 130 0.90 -16.10 -3.38
N ASP A 131 1.25 -16.75 -4.50
CA ASP A 131 0.46 -17.85 -5.05
C ASP A 131 0.91 -19.22 -4.49
N PHE A 132 0.19 -20.29 -4.85
CA PHE A 132 0.53 -21.65 -4.43
C PHE A 132 1.84 -22.18 -5.02
N ALA A 133 2.34 -21.59 -6.12
CA ALA A 133 3.61 -21.95 -6.72
C ALA A 133 4.80 -21.22 -6.04
N GLY A 134 4.53 -20.33 -5.09
CA GLY A 134 5.54 -19.52 -4.42
C GLY A 134 5.97 -18.29 -5.21
N ASN A 135 5.27 -17.92 -6.31
CA ASN A 135 5.49 -16.64 -6.95
C ASN A 135 4.94 -15.52 -6.06
N SER A 136 5.69 -14.44 -5.96
CA SER A 136 5.29 -13.30 -5.14
C SER A 136 5.08 -12.07 -6.00
N TYR A 137 4.00 -11.35 -5.74
CA TYR A 137 3.64 -10.08 -6.32
C TYR A 137 3.38 -9.03 -5.24
N GLY A 138 3.39 -7.75 -5.62
CA GLY A 138 3.64 -6.64 -4.69
C GLY A 138 2.39 -5.98 -4.12
N CYS A 139 2.63 -5.32 -2.99
CA CYS A 139 1.88 -4.16 -2.54
C CYS A 139 2.91 -3.10 -2.18
N HIS A 140 3.04 -2.08 -3.00
CA HIS A 140 4.05 -1.06 -2.82
C HIS A 140 3.43 0.17 -2.17
N GLU A 141 4.15 0.73 -1.22
CA GLU A 141 3.76 1.96 -0.55
C GLU A 141 4.68 3.08 -1.00
N ASN A 142 4.09 4.22 -1.33
CA ASN A 142 4.80 5.41 -1.76
C ASN A 142 4.54 6.54 -0.78
N TYR A 143 5.60 7.12 -0.25
CA TYR A 143 5.54 8.25 0.66
C TYR A 143 6.39 9.40 0.12
N LEU A 144 5.81 10.59 0.04
CA LEU A 144 6.56 11.80 -0.27
C LEU A 144 7.44 12.17 0.93
N VAL A 145 8.74 12.32 0.75
CA VAL A 145 9.67 12.75 1.81
C VAL A 145 10.52 13.92 1.34
N GLY A 146 10.91 14.80 2.27
CA GLY A 146 11.81 15.92 2.00
C GLY A 146 13.23 15.44 1.65
N ARG A 147 14.02 16.33 1.03
CA ARG A 147 15.42 16.05 0.69
C ARG A 147 16.43 16.52 1.73
N ASP A 148 15.99 17.14 2.82
CA ASP A 148 16.87 17.66 3.88
C ASP A 148 17.65 16.52 4.57
N MET A 149 17.06 15.34 4.65
CA MET A 149 17.72 14.14 5.15
C MET A 149 18.16 13.21 4.00
N GLY A 150 19.41 12.73 4.04
CA GLY A 150 19.91 11.72 3.10
C GLY A 150 19.17 10.38 3.26
N LEU A 151 18.89 9.69 2.15
CA LEU A 151 18.16 8.41 2.15
C LEU A 151 18.79 7.35 3.07
N LYS A 152 20.13 7.31 3.16
CA LYS A 152 20.84 6.37 4.04
C LYS A 152 20.53 6.61 5.52
N ALA A 153 20.47 7.86 5.96
CA ALA A 153 20.16 8.21 7.35
C ALA A 153 18.68 7.92 7.67
N LEU A 154 17.78 8.27 6.75
CA LEU A 154 16.35 7.96 6.85
C LEU A 154 16.13 6.45 6.93
N SER A 155 16.75 5.67 6.04
CA SER A 155 16.60 4.22 6.00
C SER A 155 17.11 3.55 7.28
N LYS A 156 18.23 4.01 7.83
CA LYS A 156 18.77 3.49 9.09
C LYS A 156 17.76 3.58 10.24
N LEU A 157 17.03 4.70 10.35
CA LEU A 157 16.04 4.92 11.40
C LEU A 157 14.70 4.22 11.12
N LEU A 158 14.35 4.03 9.83
CA LEU A 158 13.07 3.47 9.43
C LEU A 158 13.08 1.94 9.35
N LEU A 159 14.20 1.31 8.99
CA LEU A 159 14.27 -0.15 8.78
C LEU A 159 13.85 -0.98 10.00
N PRO A 160 14.24 -0.66 11.26
CA PRO A 160 13.78 -1.40 12.43
C PRO A 160 12.26 -1.44 12.54
N PHE A 161 11.62 -0.31 12.26
CA PHE A 161 10.16 -0.21 12.21
C PHE A 161 9.58 -1.07 11.09
N LEU A 162 10.08 -0.96 9.85
CA LEU A 162 9.56 -1.71 8.70
C LEU A 162 9.73 -3.22 8.83
N VAL A 163 10.83 -3.68 9.43
CA VAL A 163 11.08 -5.11 9.71
C VAL A 163 10.06 -5.68 10.69
N THR A 164 9.72 -4.92 11.73
CA THR A 164 8.88 -5.39 12.83
C THR A 164 7.40 -5.02 12.69
N ARG A 165 7.03 -4.06 11.82
CA ARG A 165 5.64 -3.60 11.68
C ARG A 165 4.67 -4.67 11.14
N GLN A 166 5.15 -5.80 10.64
CA GLN A 166 4.29 -6.92 10.26
C GLN A 166 3.45 -7.45 11.43
N LEU A 167 3.86 -7.23 12.67
CA LEU A 167 3.06 -7.50 13.86
C LEU A 167 1.72 -6.77 13.79
N ILE A 168 1.74 -5.53 13.30
CA ILE A 168 0.58 -4.63 13.33
C ILE A 168 -0.16 -4.54 11.99
N CYS A 169 0.46 -4.93 10.88
CA CYS A 169 -0.15 -4.78 9.55
C CYS A 169 0.08 -5.95 8.60
N GLY A 170 0.56 -7.10 9.06
CA GLY A 170 0.67 -8.31 8.23
C GLY A 170 -0.71 -8.80 7.76
N ALA A 171 -0.75 -9.46 6.60
CA ALA A 171 -1.98 -10.03 6.05
C ALA A 171 -2.21 -11.50 6.46
N GLY A 172 -1.25 -12.08 7.16
CA GLY A 172 -1.27 -13.48 7.59
C GLY A 172 -1.14 -14.48 6.44
N ARG A 173 -0.60 -15.63 6.71
CA ARG A 173 -0.59 -16.78 5.79
C ARG A 173 -0.33 -18.08 6.52
N ILE A 174 -0.78 -19.20 5.95
CA ILE A 174 -0.25 -20.52 6.28
C ILE A 174 1.04 -20.68 5.49
N TRP A 175 2.16 -20.69 6.21
CA TRP A 175 3.48 -20.83 5.64
C TRP A 175 3.85 -22.30 5.48
N HIS A 176 4.29 -22.68 4.29
CA HIS A 176 4.84 -24.00 3.98
C HIS A 176 6.35 -23.86 3.77
N PRO A 177 7.16 -24.79 4.29
CA PRO A 177 8.59 -24.80 4.04
C PRO A 177 8.88 -25.01 2.55
N TYR A 178 9.85 -24.27 2.01
CA TYR A 178 10.26 -24.44 0.64
C TYR A 178 11.18 -25.66 0.51
N PRO A 179 10.92 -26.60 -0.42
CA PRO A 179 11.83 -27.67 -0.74
C PRO A 179 13.22 -27.12 -1.09
N ASN A 180 14.27 -27.76 -0.61
CA ASN A 180 15.69 -27.35 -0.83
C ASN A 180 16.08 -26.02 -0.16
N SER A 181 15.33 -25.51 0.80
CA SER A 181 15.72 -24.39 1.63
C SER A 181 16.35 -24.86 2.96
N PRO A 182 17.08 -23.99 3.68
CA PRO A 182 17.54 -24.30 5.05
C PRO A 182 16.40 -24.60 6.03
N HIS A 183 15.16 -24.32 5.65
CA HIS A 183 13.93 -24.49 6.41
C HIS A 183 13.03 -25.60 5.87
N ALA A 184 13.56 -26.50 5.02
CA ALA A 184 12.76 -27.55 4.39
C ALA A 184 12.09 -28.52 5.38
N ASP A 185 12.71 -28.69 6.54
CA ASP A 185 12.22 -29.59 7.62
C ASP A 185 11.42 -28.85 8.69
N ASP A 186 11.24 -27.52 8.57
CA ASP A 186 10.43 -26.75 9.51
C ASP A 186 8.95 -27.16 9.40
N PRO A 187 8.17 -27.11 10.49
CA PRO A 187 6.74 -27.41 10.42
C PRO A 187 5.98 -26.34 9.65
N VAL A 188 4.88 -26.78 9.01
CA VAL A 188 3.88 -25.85 8.49
C VAL A 188 3.30 -25.03 9.64
N GLN A 189 3.21 -23.71 9.49
CA GLN A 189 2.78 -22.83 10.57
C GLN A 189 2.07 -21.57 10.04
N TYR A 190 1.35 -20.89 10.91
CA TYR A 190 0.79 -19.59 10.59
C TYR A 190 1.82 -18.48 10.82
N CYS A 191 1.86 -17.48 9.92
CA CYS A 191 2.82 -16.38 9.96
C CYS A 191 2.12 -15.02 9.82
N PHE A 192 2.73 -13.95 10.31
CA PHE A 192 2.21 -12.58 10.18
C PHE A 192 2.18 -12.09 8.74
N SER A 193 3.27 -12.31 7.97
CA SER A 193 3.45 -11.68 6.67
C SER A 193 3.50 -12.68 5.53
N GLN A 194 2.96 -12.28 4.39
CA GLN A 194 3.11 -12.99 3.12
C GLN A 194 4.43 -12.64 2.42
N ARG A 195 4.96 -11.43 2.62
CA ARG A 195 6.12 -10.88 1.90
C ARG A 195 7.46 -11.16 2.56
N ALA A 196 7.52 -11.47 3.85
CA ALA A 196 8.76 -11.57 4.63
C ALA A 196 9.81 -12.53 4.01
N ASP A 197 9.38 -13.62 3.37
CA ASP A 197 10.29 -14.58 2.72
C ASP A 197 10.74 -14.15 1.32
N HIS A 198 10.13 -13.11 0.75
CA HIS A 198 10.33 -12.66 -0.63
C HIS A 198 11.12 -11.37 -0.75
N VAL A 199 11.74 -10.90 0.33
CA VAL A 199 12.68 -9.78 0.35
C VAL A 199 14.10 -10.28 0.62
N TRP A 200 15.10 -9.66 -0.03
CA TRP A 200 16.47 -10.13 -0.06
C TRP A 200 17.51 -9.07 0.33
N ASP A 201 17.13 -7.81 0.33
CA ASP A 201 17.95 -6.66 0.73
C ASP A 201 17.17 -5.69 1.61
N GLY A 202 17.85 -5.01 2.52
CA GLY A 202 17.25 -3.90 3.28
C GLY A 202 16.96 -2.70 2.38
N VAL A 203 17.97 -2.25 1.64
CA VAL A 203 17.91 -1.06 0.77
C VAL A 203 18.67 -1.33 -0.53
N SER A 204 18.00 -1.25 -1.68
CA SER A 204 18.60 -1.50 -2.99
C SER A 204 17.82 -0.81 -4.11
N SER A 205 18.46 -0.55 -5.24
CA SER A 205 17.81 -0.09 -6.47
C SER A 205 17.32 -1.24 -7.37
N ALA A 206 17.62 -2.48 -7.03
CA ALA A 206 17.20 -3.65 -7.79
C ALA A 206 15.68 -3.88 -7.63
N THR A 207 15.02 -4.30 -8.71
CA THR A 207 13.55 -4.51 -8.70
C THR A 207 13.16 -5.96 -8.87
N THR A 208 13.84 -6.71 -9.73
CA THR A 208 13.35 -8.02 -10.17
C THR A 208 14.03 -9.19 -9.46
N ARG A 209 15.33 -9.13 -9.21
CA ARG A 209 16.11 -10.22 -8.61
C ARG A 209 16.33 -10.08 -7.11
N SER A 210 16.45 -8.85 -6.65
CA SER A 210 16.65 -8.51 -5.25
C SER A 210 15.55 -7.54 -4.87
N ARG A 211 14.45 -8.05 -4.30
CA ARG A 211 13.36 -7.23 -3.78
C ARG A 211 13.80 -6.67 -2.44
N PRO A 212 14.13 -5.37 -2.34
CA PRO A 212 14.52 -4.77 -1.06
C PRO A 212 13.31 -4.44 -0.19
N ILE A 213 13.54 -4.11 1.08
CA ILE A 213 12.53 -3.50 1.94
C ILE A 213 12.22 -2.09 1.44
N ILE A 214 13.28 -1.30 1.13
CA ILE A 214 13.19 0.05 0.55
C ILE A 214 13.87 0.06 -0.80
N ASN A 215 13.14 0.44 -1.84
CA ASN A 215 13.71 0.66 -3.16
C ASN A 215 14.26 2.08 -3.28
N THR A 216 15.49 2.21 -3.78
CA THR A 216 16.22 3.49 -3.85
C THR A 216 16.06 4.21 -5.17
N ARG A 217 15.21 3.77 -6.09
CA ARG A 217 14.92 4.52 -7.32
C ARG A 217 14.40 5.90 -6.95
N ASP A 218 15.14 6.92 -7.34
CA ASP A 218 14.76 8.31 -7.10
C ASP A 218 13.95 8.83 -8.29
N GLU A 219 12.69 8.41 -8.34
CA GLU A 219 11.69 8.87 -9.29
C GLU A 219 10.58 9.56 -8.49
N PRO A 220 10.77 10.84 -8.10
CA PRO A 220 9.88 11.49 -7.14
C PRO A 220 8.47 11.73 -7.67
N HIS A 221 8.30 11.75 -9.02
CA HIS A 221 7.06 12.19 -9.65
C HIS A 221 6.57 13.52 -9.07
N ALA A 222 7.49 14.42 -8.76
CA ALA A 222 7.30 15.70 -8.12
C ALA A 222 8.52 16.56 -8.37
N ASP A 223 8.56 17.81 -7.89
CA ASP A 223 9.75 18.65 -7.89
C ASP A 223 10.92 17.93 -7.19
N SER A 224 11.86 17.44 -7.98
CA SER A 224 12.99 16.65 -7.53
C SER A 224 14.00 17.42 -6.68
N THR A 225 13.93 18.74 -6.65
CA THR A 225 14.77 19.59 -5.79
C THR A 225 14.25 19.62 -4.35
N ARG A 226 12.95 19.45 -4.15
CA ARG A 226 12.26 19.49 -2.85
C ARG A 226 11.98 18.11 -2.28
N PHE A 227 11.60 17.18 -3.13
CA PHE A 227 10.99 15.92 -2.73
C PHE A 227 11.71 14.69 -3.27
N ARG A 228 11.57 13.60 -2.53
CA ARG A 228 11.92 12.24 -2.90
C ARG A 228 10.70 11.34 -2.72
N ARG A 229 10.53 10.34 -3.56
CA ARG A 229 9.61 9.25 -3.34
C ARG A 229 10.29 8.15 -2.52
N LEU A 230 9.84 7.95 -1.29
CA LEU A 230 10.20 6.76 -0.52
C LEU A 230 9.33 5.61 -1.02
N HIS A 231 9.94 4.60 -1.61
CA HIS A 231 9.27 3.44 -2.19
C HIS A 231 9.51 2.21 -1.31
N VAL A 232 8.51 1.83 -0.52
CA VAL A 232 8.53 0.69 0.41
C VAL A 232 7.82 -0.48 -0.26
N ILE A 233 8.54 -1.61 -0.47
CA ILE A 233 8.01 -2.74 -1.23
C ILE A 233 7.81 -4.02 -0.41
N VAL A 234 8.05 -3.94 0.89
CA VAL A 234 7.96 -5.09 1.82
C VAL A 234 6.56 -5.35 2.33
N GLY A 235 5.64 -4.38 2.23
CA GLY A 235 4.31 -4.47 2.82
C GLY A 235 3.44 -5.54 2.20
N ASP A 236 2.57 -6.14 3.02
CA ASP A 236 1.51 -7.03 2.56
C ASP A 236 0.33 -6.23 1.99
N SER A 237 -0.42 -6.84 1.06
CA SER A 237 -1.73 -6.35 0.62
C SER A 237 -2.78 -6.61 1.71
N ASN A 238 -3.52 -5.58 2.08
CA ASN A 238 -4.50 -5.66 3.16
C ASN A 238 -5.94 -5.62 2.63
N MET A 239 -6.79 -6.51 3.14
CA MET A 239 -8.23 -6.51 2.89
C MET A 239 -8.96 -5.57 3.85
N SER A 240 -8.48 -5.50 5.12
CA SER A 240 -9.04 -4.68 6.17
C SER A 240 -8.62 -3.22 6.04
N GLU A 241 -9.59 -2.31 6.03
CA GLU A 241 -9.38 -0.87 6.00
C GLU A 241 -8.62 -0.38 7.24
N THR A 242 -8.88 -0.97 8.40
CA THR A 242 -8.20 -0.65 9.66
C THR A 242 -6.75 -1.11 9.65
N THR A 243 -6.43 -2.27 9.05
CA THR A 243 -5.04 -2.70 8.84
C THR A 243 -4.32 -1.76 7.89
N THR A 244 -4.95 -1.34 6.79
CA THR A 244 -4.39 -0.35 5.86
C THR A 244 -4.15 1.00 6.55
N ALA A 245 -5.12 1.47 7.37
CA ALA A 245 -4.97 2.69 8.17
C ALA A 245 -3.76 2.61 9.11
N LEU A 246 -3.62 1.48 9.80
CA LEU A 246 -2.52 1.26 10.73
C LEU A 246 -1.17 1.19 9.99
N LYS A 247 -1.10 0.46 8.87
CA LYS A 247 0.11 0.38 8.04
C LYS A 247 0.61 1.75 7.59
N VAL A 248 -0.26 2.52 6.96
CA VAL A 248 0.11 3.81 6.36
C VAL A 248 0.27 4.88 7.43
N GLY A 249 -0.65 4.97 8.39
CA GLY A 249 -0.64 6.02 9.40
C GLY A 249 0.51 5.87 10.40
N SER A 250 0.85 4.64 10.83
CA SER A 250 2.02 4.43 11.69
C SER A 250 3.32 4.75 10.95
N THR A 251 3.42 4.40 9.66
CA THR A 251 4.58 4.77 8.83
C THR A 251 4.69 6.27 8.66
N GLN A 252 3.57 6.97 8.44
CA GLN A 252 3.56 8.43 8.36
C GLN A 252 4.04 9.07 9.66
N LEU A 253 3.57 8.61 10.83
CA LEU A 253 4.04 9.10 12.14
C LEU A 253 5.53 8.88 12.33
N VAL A 254 6.06 7.70 11.96
CA VAL A 254 7.49 7.42 12.06
C VAL A 254 8.30 8.32 11.12
N LEU A 255 7.85 8.56 9.90
CA LEU A 255 8.49 9.49 8.97
C LEU A 255 8.49 10.93 9.49
N GLU A 256 7.37 11.40 10.05
CA GLU A 256 7.27 12.72 10.66
C GLU A 256 8.27 12.88 11.81
N MET A 257 8.38 11.89 12.70
CA MET A 257 9.34 11.89 13.80
C MET A 257 10.79 11.94 13.30
N ILE A 258 11.13 11.15 12.28
CA ILE A 258 12.45 11.13 11.70
C ILE A 258 12.81 12.49 11.08
N GLU A 259 11.93 13.07 10.28
CA GLU A 259 12.13 14.37 9.64
C GLU A 259 12.21 15.52 10.65
N ALA A 260 11.42 15.45 11.73
CA ALA A 260 11.47 16.42 12.82
C ALA A 260 12.74 16.31 13.68
N GLY A 261 13.58 15.31 13.45
CA GLY A 261 14.73 15.03 14.33
C GLY A 261 14.30 14.63 15.75
N PHE A 262 13.11 14.04 15.89
CA PHE A 262 12.63 13.56 17.18
C PHE A 262 13.52 12.44 17.70
N ALA A 263 13.80 12.43 19.00
CA ALA A 263 14.71 11.45 19.60
C ALA A 263 14.09 10.04 19.53
N LEU A 264 14.61 9.21 18.66
CA LEU A 264 14.30 7.79 18.55
C LEU A 264 15.42 6.96 19.16
N PRO A 265 15.12 5.79 19.76
CA PRO A 265 16.15 4.90 20.28
C PRO A 265 16.98 4.30 19.14
N ASP A 266 18.25 3.97 19.41
CA ASP A 266 19.13 3.28 18.44
C ASP A 266 18.77 1.80 18.36
N LEU A 267 17.90 1.46 17.43
CA LEU A 267 17.37 0.13 17.20
C LEU A 267 17.84 -0.47 15.86
N GLU A 268 18.97 0.00 15.33
CA GLU A 268 19.49 -0.47 14.04
C GLU A 268 19.70 -2.00 14.07
N VAL A 269 18.93 -2.72 13.23
CA VAL A 269 18.98 -4.18 13.14
C VAL A 269 20.27 -4.62 12.46
N ALA A 270 20.94 -5.63 13.00
CA ALA A 270 22.21 -6.13 12.44
C ALA A 270 22.04 -6.88 11.11
N ASN A 271 20.91 -7.56 10.92
CA ASN A 271 20.55 -8.28 9.69
C ASN A 271 19.04 -8.26 9.49
N GLU A 272 18.59 -7.33 8.66
CA GLU A 272 17.16 -7.05 8.42
C GLU A 272 16.45 -8.26 7.80
N ILE A 273 17.13 -8.99 6.91
CA ILE A 273 16.54 -10.13 6.17
C ILE A 273 16.37 -11.35 7.07
N LYS A 274 17.32 -11.61 7.96
CA LYS A 274 17.16 -12.66 8.96
C LYS A 274 16.05 -12.29 9.96
N ALA A 275 16.05 -11.04 10.41
CA ALA A 275 15.08 -10.56 11.40
C ALA A 275 13.65 -10.59 10.87
N ILE A 276 13.39 -10.08 9.66
CA ILE A 276 12.02 -10.00 9.12
C ILE A 276 11.38 -11.40 8.97
N ARG A 277 12.18 -12.41 8.59
CA ARG A 277 11.71 -13.80 8.47
C ARG A 277 11.43 -14.43 9.83
N ALA A 278 12.32 -14.21 10.81
CA ALA A 278 12.14 -14.70 12.17
C ALA A 278 10.90 -14.08 12.82
N VAL A 279 10.74 -12.77 12.71
CA VAL A 279 9.55 -12.03 13.20
C VAL A 279 8.27 -12.54 12.57
N SER A 280 8.27 -12.79 11.25
CA SER A 280 7.07 -13.29 10.56
C SER A 280 6.53 -14.60 11.14
N ARG A 281 7.41 -15.47 11.58
CA ARG A 281 7.09 -16.83 12.06
C ARG A 281 6.79 -16.90 13.55
N ASP A 282 6.97 -15.82 14.28
CA ASP A 282 6.77 -15.76 15.72
C ASP A 282 5.56 -14.90 16.09
N LEU A 283 4.40 -15.54 16.28
CA LEU A 283 3.17 -14.85 16.66
C LEU A 283 3.22 -14.24 18.08
N THR A 284 4.22 -14.55 18.88
CA THR A 284 4.42 -13.94 20.20
C THR A 284 5.20 -12.64 20.13
N GLY A 285 5.90 -12.37 19.02
CA GLY A 285 6.75 -11.19 18.83
C GLY A 285 7.97 -11.13 19.75
N THR A 286 8.34 -12.25 20.39
CA THR A 286 9.39 -12.33 21.43
C THR A 286 10.73 -12.88 20.94
N THR A 287 10.83 -13.28 19.67
CA THR A 287 12.10 -13.72 19.07
C THR A 287 13.16 -12.63 19.16
N PRO A 288 14.36 -12.90 19.73
CA PRO A 288 15.42 -11.95 19.84
C PRO A 288 15.97 -11.53 18.46
N ILE A 289 16.13 -10.24 18.26
CA ILE A 289 16.70 -9.59 17.08
C ILE A 289 18.02 -8.93 17.50
N ALA A 290 19.14 -9.33 16.88
CA ALA A 290 20.43 -8.71 17.11
C ALA A 290 20.45 -7.28 16.55
N LEU A 291 20.89 -6.33 17.35
CA LEU A 291 21.10 -4.93 16.97
C LEU A 291 22.59 -4.67 16.65
N ARG A 292 22.85 -3.61 15.87
CA ARG A 292 24.23 -3.26 15.49
C ARG A 292 25.09 -2.75 16.65
N ASN A 293 24.45 -2.25 17.71
CA ASN A 293 25.13 -1.83 18.94
C ASN A 293 25.60 -3.01 19.82
N GLY A 294 25.28 -4.25 19.42
CA GLY A 294 25.63 -5.47 20.15
C GLY A 294 24.59 -5.93 21.18
N GLU A 295 23.49 -5.19 21.30
CA GLU A 295 22.35 -5.58 22.12
C GLU A 295 21.37 -6.45 21.33
N GLU A 296 20.35 -6.96 21.99
CA GLU A 296 19.21 -7.66 21.39
C GLU A 296 17.93 -6.97 21.83
N ALA A 297 16.92 -6.97 20.93
CA ALA A 297 15.57 -6.55 21.22
C ALA A 297 14.57 -7.47 20.52
N THR A 298 13.39 -7.62 21.07
CA THR A 298 12.30 -8.34 20.41
C THR A 298 11.53 -7.43 19.44
N ALA A 299 10.78 -8.04 18.52
CA ALA A 299 9.92 -7.27 17.63
C ALA A 299 8.87 -6.46 18.40
N LEU A 300 8.35 -7.00 19.48
CA LEU A 300 7.39 -6.35 20.37
C LEU A 300 8.01 -5.12 21.05
N GLU A 301 9.23 -5.24 21.60
CA GLU A 301 9.95 -4.12 22.24
C GLU A 301 10.25 -3.01 21.24
N ILE A 302 10.69 -3.36 20.01
CA ILE A 302 10.95 -2.38 18.95
C ILE A 302 9.66 -1.63 18.61
N GLN A 303 8.54 -2.32 18.40
CA GLN A 303 7.26 -1.69 18.09
C GLN A 303 6.73 -0.83 19.26
N LEU A 304 6.88 -1.27 20.51
CA LEU A 304 6.52 -0.49 21.70
C LEU A 304 7.35 0.81 21.80
N ALA A 305 8.64 0.75 21.46
CA ALA A 305 9.48 1.95 21.45
C ALA A 305 8.99 2.99 20.42
N PHE A 306 8.65 2.56 19.19
CA PHE A 306 8.07 3.45 18.18
C PHE A 306 6.67 3.95 18.57
N LEU A 307 5.81 3.10 19.14
CA LEU A 307 4.49 3.50 19.63
C LEU A 307 4.59 4.58 20.70
N ASN A 308 5.50 4.41 21.68
CA ASN A 308 5.69 5.38 22.75
C ASN A 308 6.22 6.73 22.22
N ALA A 309 7.14 6.69 21.25
CA ALA A 309 7.60 7.88 20.56
C ALA A 309 6.45 8.56 19.80
N ALA A 310 5.61 7.79 19.09
CA ALA A 310 4.46 8.31 18.35
C ALA A 310 3.41 8.96 19.26
N LYS A 311 3.16 8.38 20.45
CA LYS A 311 2.28 8.99 21.49
C LYS A 311 2.80 10.36 21.93
N GLN A 312 4.12 10.50 22.13
CA GLN A 312 4.75 11.78 22.51
C GLN A 312 4.75 12.76 21.34
N TRP A 313 5.02 12.28 20.12
CA TRP A 313 4.97 13.10 18.91
C TRP A 313 3.59 13.70 18.68
N LEU A 314 2.52 12.91 18.84
CA LEU A 314 1.15 13.38 18.65
C LEU A 314 0.80 14.60 19.54
N GLN A 315 1.38 14.70 20.75
CA GLN A 315 1.13 15.84 21.67
C GLN A 315 1.66 17.17 21.13
N GLN A 316 2.66 17.15 20.25
CA GLN A 316 3.26 18.35 19.65
C GLN A 316 3.10 18.40 18.12
N ARG A 317 2.42 17.39 17.53
CA ARG A 317 2.18 17.34 16.10
C ARG A 317 1.28 18.52 15.70
N PRO A 318 1.69 19.33 14.69
CA PRO A 318 0.86 20.40 14.19
C PRO A 318 -0.52 19.90 13.78
N GLU A 319 -1.56 20.60 14.20
CA GLU A 319 -2.91 20.29 13.77
C GLU A 319 -3.21 21.01 12.45
N PHE A 320 -3.76 20.30 11.48
CA PHE A 320 -4.25 20.94 10.27
C PHE A 320 -5.58 21.60 10.60
N SER A 321 -5.61 22.94 10.58
CA SER A 321 -6.84 23.69 10.58
C SER A 321 -7.70 23.19 9.42
N ARG A 322 -8.92 22.72 9.72
CA ARG A 322 -9.94 22.52 8.69
C ARG A 322 -10.19 23.89 8.09
N VAL A 323 -9.66 24.14 6.89
CA VAL A 323 -10.06 25.31 6.12
C VAL A 323 -11.52 25.10 5.77
N GLU A 324 -12.41 25.99 6.24
CA GLU A 324 -13.84 25.92 5.92
C GLU A 324 -14.03 25.74 4.40
N GLY A 325 -14.77 24.73 4.00
CA GLY A 325 -15.09 24.44 2.60
C GLY A 325 -14.13 23.53 1.84
N ILE A 326 -12.98 23.10 2.40
CA ILE A 326 -12.07 22.11 1.78
C ILE A 326 -11.87 20.95 2.76
N PRO A 327 -12.65 19.85 2.64
CA PRO A 327 -12.45 18.68 3.47
C PRO A 327 -11.08 18.04 3.18
N GLY A 328 -10.34 17.68 4.22
CA GLY A 328 -9.33 16.64 4.13
C GLY A 328 -7.95 17.03 3.68
N ARG A 329 -7.43 18.21 4.00
CA ARG A 329 -5.99 18.48 3.82
C ARG A 329 -5.18 17.81 4.92
N GLY A 330 -4.46 16.74 4.57
CA GLY A 330 -3.64 15.97 5.50
C GLY A 330 -4.44 15.02 6.40
N THR A 331 -3.74 14.13 7.11
CA THR A 331 -4.36 13.24 8.11
C THR A 331 -4.54 14.01 9.42
N PRO A 332 -5.78 14.17 9.92
CA PRO A 332 -6.04 14.94 11.14
C PRO A 332 -5.53 14.19 12.38
N ASN A 333 -5.25 14.94 13.47
CA ASN A 333 -4.75 14.36 14.71
C ASN A 333 -5.73 13.36 15.35
N VAL A 334 -7.03 13.51 15.13
CA VAL A 334 -8.04 12.55 15.60
C VAL A 334 -7.88 11.18 14.93
N ASP A 335 -7.55 11.12 13.63
CA ASP A 335 -7.30 9.88 12.93
C ASP A 335 -5.95 9.28 13.37
N MET A 336 -4.92 10.11 13.60
CA MET A 336 -3.64 9.67 14.13
C MET A 336 -3.77 9.11 15.57
N ALA A 337 -4.61 9.72 16.40
CA ALA A 337 -4.91 9.18 17.73
C ALA A 337 -5.59 7.82 17.66
N ARG A 338 -6.55 7.62 16.74
CA ARG A 338 -7.19 6.32 16.48
C ARG A 338 -6.20 5.27 15.99
N ILE A 339 -5.24 5.65 15.14
CA ILE A 339 -4.15 4.78 14.66
C ILE A 339 -3.26 4.36 15.83
N ILE A 340 -2.84 5.30 16.68
CA ILE A 340 -2.00 5.02 17.86
C ILE A 340 -2.72 4.11 18.86
N GLU A 341 -4.02 4.32 19.09
CA GLU A 341 -4.84 3.46 19.94
C GLU A 341 -4.89 2.02 19.39
N LEU A 342 -5.20 1.87 18.09
CA LEU A 342 -5.22 0.56 17.44
C LEU A 342 -3.85 -0.12 17.48
N TRP A 343 -2.77 0.66 17.24
CA TRP A 343 -1.39 0.15 17.37
C TRP A 343 -1.13 -0.43 18.75
N GLY A 344 -1.50 0.29 19.81
CA GLY A 344 -1.39 -0.19 21.20
C GLY A 344 -2.18 -1.48 21.44
N ARG A 345 -3.46 -1.52 21.03
CA ARG A 345 -4.31 -2.72 21.17
C ARG A 345 -3.71 -3.96 20.49
N VAL A 346 -3.08 -3.77 19.33
CA VAL A 346 -2.43 -4.91 18.63
C VAL A 346 -1.24 -5.43 19.43
N LEU A 347 -0.39 -4.54 19.94
CA LEU A 347 0.76 -4.98 20.73
C LEU A 347 0.33 -5.63 22.06
N ASP A 348 -0.68 -5.09 22.74
CA ASP A 348 -1.27 -5.68 23.95
C ASP A 348 -1.85 -7.08 23.67
N ALA A 349 -2.51 -7.27 22.52
CA ALA A 349 -3.04 -8.56 22.10
C ALA A 349 -1.93 -9.59 21.83
N ILE A 350 -0.82 -9.17 21.23
CA ILE A 350 0.34 -10.05 20.99
C ILE A 350 1.01 -10.42 22.32
N GLU A 351 1.24 -9.45 23.21
CA GLU A 351 1.86 -9.67 24.51
C GLU A 351 1.04 -10.61 25.39
N SER A 352 -0.29 -10.45 25.40
CA SER A 352 -1.20 -11.32 26.17
C SER A 352 -1.50 -12.67 25.50
N GLY A 353 -1.26 -12.80 24.19
CA GLY A 353 -1.68 -13.96 23.39
C GLY A 353 -3.20 -14.03 23.15
N ASP A 354 -3.96 -13.00 23.54
CA ASP A 354 -5.41 -12.90 23.31
C ASP A 354 -5.71 -12.03 22.07
N TYR A 355 -5.80 -12.66 20.91
CA TYR A 355 -6.08 -11.98 19.66
C TYR A 355 -7.57 -11.65 19.44
N SER A 356 -8.47 -12.02 20.34
CA SER A 356 -9.91 -11.75 20.21
C SER A 356 -10.24 -10.26 20.25
N THR A 357 -9.35 -9.44 20.82
CA THR A 357 -9.49 -7.98 20.92
C THR A 357 -9.22 -7.24 19.60
N ILE A 358 -8.62 -7.95 18.61
CA ILE A 358 -8.22 -7.40 17.31
C ILE A 358 -8.70 -8.24 16.11
N ASP A 359 -9.47 -9.30 16.36
CA ASP A 359 -9.94 -10.24 15.33
C ASP A 359 -11.06 -9.70 14.43
N LYS A 360 -11.38 -8.40 14.56
CA LYS A 360 -12.25 -7.64 13.65
C LYS A 360 -11.53 -6.51 12.93
N ASP A 361 -10.31 -6.21 13.33
CA ASP A 361 -9.55 -5.05 12.88
C ASP A 361 -8.37 -5.42 11.98
N ILE A 362 -7.59 -6.45 12.34
CA ILE A 362 -6.29 -6.75 11.74
C ILE A 362 -6.35 -8.02 10.89
N ASP A 363 -5.91 -7.93 9.64
CA ASP A 363 -6.03 -9.00 8.64
C ASP A 363 -5.49 -10.35 9.15
N TRP A 364 -4.26 -10.39 9.69
CA TRP A 364 -3.71 -11.66 10.18
C TRP A 364 -4.52 -12.24 11.36
N ALA A 365 -5.06 -11.38 12.23
CA ALA A 365 -5.85 -11.83 13.38
C ALA A 365 -7.25 -12.30 12.96
N ILE A 366 -7.91 -11.58 12.06
CA ILE A 366 -9.20 -11.98 11.45
C ILE A 366 -9.04 -13.37 10.82
N LYS A 367 -8.02 -13.55 9.98
CA LYS A 367 -7.76 -14.81 9.28
C LYS A 367 -7.39 -15.92 10.24
N TRP A 368 -6.55 -15.63 11.25
CA TRP A 368 -6.21 -16.58 12.30
C TRP A 368 -7.44 -17.07 13.05
N SER A 369 -8.36 -16.17 13.41
CA SER A 369 -9.59 -16.55 14.10
C SER A 369 -10.46 -17.52 13.28
N LEU A 370 -10.47 -17.37 11.95
CA LEU A 370 -11.15 -18.30 11.05
C LEU A 370 -10.46 -19.66 11.00
N ILE A 371 -9.13 -19.68 10.83
CA ILE A 371 -8.33 -20.91 10.75
C ILE A 371 -8.41 -21.67 12.08
N LYS A 372 -8.22 -20.98 13.20
CA LYS A 372 -8.24 -21.56 14.54
C LYS A 372 -9.51 -22.35 14.84
N ARG A 373 -10.68 -21.90 14.38
CA ARG A 373 -11.96 -22.64 14.54
C ARG A 373 -11.93 -24.05 13.96
N TYR A 374 -11.13 -24.29 12.92
CA TYR A 374 -10.95 -25.61 12.32
C TYR A 374 -9.87 -26.41 13.01
N LEU A 375 -8.77 -25.77 13.41
CA LEU A 375 -7.73 -26.40 14.23
C LEU A 375 -8.32 -26.94 15.55
N ASP A 376 -9.16 -26.15 16.23
CA ASP A 376 -9.86 -26.54 17.46
C ASP A 376 -10.84 -27.73 17.25
N ARG A 377 -11.22 -28.01 15.99
CA ARG A 377 -12.03 -29.17 15.59
C ARG A 377 -11.19 -30.35 15.13
N GLY A 378 -9.86 -30.26 15.24
CA GLY A 378 -8.91 -31.32 14.92
C GLY A 378 -8.39 -31.37 13.49
N LEU A 379 -8.61 -30.33 12.65
CA LEU A 379 -7.93 -30.27 11.35
C LEU A 379 -6.44 -29.96 11.59
N ALA A 380 -5.57 -30.55 10.77
CA ALA A 380 -4.16 -30.19 10.74
C ALA A 380 -3.95 -28.84 10.03
N ILE A 381 -2.90 -28.11 10.39
CA ILE A 381 -2.63 -26.77 9.81
C ILE A 381 -2.34 -26.81 8.30
N ASP A 382 -1.87 -27.93 7.79
CA ASP A 382 -1.57 -28.22 6.38
C ASP A 382 -2.77 -28.79 5.60
N ASP A 383 -3.96 -28.85 6.21
CA ASP A 383 -5.17 -29.32 5.55
C ASP A 383 -5.54 -28.40 4.35
N ALA A 384 -5.85 -29.02 3.22
CA ALA A 384 -6.19 -28.31 1.98
C ALA A 384 -7.36 -27.30 2.14
N LYS A 385 -8.30 -27.58 3.08
CA LYS A 385 -9.39 -26.67 3.39
C LYS A 385 -8.89 -25.39 4.02
N LEU A 386 -7.86 -25.44 4.87
CA LEU A 386 -7.29 -24.25 5.50
C LEU A 386 -6.53 -23.42 4.47
N ALA A 387 -5.79 -24.05 3.55
CA ALA A 387 -5.16 -23.38 2.43
C ALA A 387 -6.20 -22.68 1.53
N GLN A 388 -7.36 -23.31 1.30
CA GLN A 388 -8.46 -22.69 0.57
C GLN A 388 -9.06 -21.48 1.31
N ILE A 389 -9.21 -21.54 2.64
CA ILE A 389 -9.67 -20.41 3.45
C ILE A 389 -8.67 -19.27 3.40
N ASP A 390 -7.36 -19.57 3.52
CA ASP A 390 -6.28 -18.59 3.43
C ASP A 390 -6.34 -17.81 2.10
N LEU A 391 -6.49 -18.51 0.97
CA LEU A 391 -6.62 -17.87 -0.33
C LEU A 391 -7.94 -17.13 -0.51
N ALA A 392 -9.08 -17.75 -0.19
CA ALA A 392 -10.41 -17.19 -0.39
C ALA A 392 -10.68 -15.94 0.49
N TYR A 393 -9.91 -15.75 1.56
CA TYR A 393 -9.92 -14.52 2.36
C TYR A 393 -9.60 -13.29 1.50
N HIS A 394 -8.70 -13.43 0.55
CA HIS A 394 -8.20 -12.37 -0.31
C HIS A 394 -8.98 -12.16 -1.62
N ASP A 395 -9.99 -12.96 -1.90
CA ASP A 395 -10.85 -12.73 -3.08
C ASP A 395 -11.65 -11.44 -2.89
N ILE A 396 -11.43 -10.47 -3.80
CA ILE A 396 -12.07 -9.15 -3.70
C ILE A 396 -13.56 -9.16 -4.09
N ARG A 397 -14.06 -10.24 -4.69
CA ARG A 397 -15.40 -10.33 -5.22
C ARG A 397 -16.47 -10.26 -4.12
N PRO A 398 -17.43 -9.33 -4.18
CA PRO A 398 -18.59 -9.31 -3.29
C PRO A 398 -19.40 -10.63 -3.35
N GLY A 399 -19.85 -11.11 -2.18
CA GLY A 399 -20.66 -12.34 -2.07
C GLY A 399 -19.87 -13.65 -2.23
N ARG A 400 -18.56 -13.62 -2.55
CA ARG A 400 -17.70 -14.81 -2.69
C ARG A 400 -16.47 -14.76 -1.80
N GLY A 401 -15.72 -13.66 -1.79
CA GLY A 401 -14.55 -13.49 -0.94
C GLY A 401 -14.91 -13.55 0.54
N ILE A 402 -14.13 -14.28 1.34
CA ILE A 402 -14.44 -14.47 2.76
C ILE A 402 -14.44 -13.13 3.50
N PHE A 403 -13.41 -12.29 3.28
CA PHE A 403 -13.36 -10.96 3.92
C PHE A 403 -14.57 -10.11 3.51
N ARG A 404 -14.94 -10.10 2.22
CA ARG A 404 -16.10 -9.35 1.72
C ARG A 404 -17.43 -9.85 2.31
N MET A 405 -17.55 -11.15 2.56
CA MET A 405 -18.72 -11.70 3.27
C MET A 405 -18.76 -11.31 4.74
N LEU A 406 -17.61 -11.20 5.42
CA LEU A 406 -17.53 -10.70 6.80
C LEU A 406 -17.91 -9.21 6.86
N GLU A 407 -17.41 -8.42 5.94
CA GLU A 407 -17.72 -6.99 5.80
C GLU A 407 -19.22 -6.76 5.59
N ALA A 408 -19.84 -7.49 4.65
CA ALA A 408 -21.27 -7.40 4.38
C ALA A 408 -22.16 -7.78 5.58
N LYS A 409 -21.62 -8.58 6.52
CA LYS A 409 -22.29 -8.97 7.78
C LYS A 409 -21.94 -8.05 8.95
N ALA A 410 -21.23 -6.95 8.72
CA ALA A 410 -20.68 -6.07 9.77
C ALA A 410 -19.87 -6.84 10.84
N ALA A 411 -19.20 -7.93 10.43
CA ALA A 411 -18.36 -8.75 11.31
C ALA A 411 -16.91 -8.26 11.42
N VAL A 412 -16.54 -7.26 10.64
CA VAL A 412 -15.24 -6.58 10.68
C VAL A 412 -15.43 -5.07 10.78
N THR A 413 -14.43 -4.39 11.34
CA THR A 413 -14.46 -2.94 11.51
C THR A 413 -14.19 -2.23 10.19
N ARG A 414 -14.92 -1.13 9.94
CA ARG A 414 -14.70 -0.24 8.80
C ARG A 414 -13.97 1.04 9.25
N TRP A 415 -13.11 1.55 8.38
CA TRP A 415 -12.45 2.85 8.59
C TRP A 415 -13.23 3.99 7.94
N ILE A 416 -13.77 3.75 6.77
CA ILE A 416 -14.56 4.67 5.94
C ILE A 416 -15.94 4.10 5.66
N ASP A 417 -16.85 4.92 5.15
CA ASP A 417 -18.18 4.52 4.67
C ASP A 417 -18.20 4.22 3.16
N ASP A 418 -19.29 3.65 2.69
CA ASP A 418 -19.46 3.30 1.28
C ASP A 418 -19.55 4.53 0.38
N ALA A 419 -20.08 5.65 0.88
CA ALA A 419 -20.18 6.91 0.13
C ALA A 419 -18.78 7.47 -0.20
N ALA A 420 -17.82 7.32 0.70
CA ALA A 420 -16.43 7.69 0.44
C ALA A 420 -15.81 6.84 -0.68
N ILE A 421 -16.08 5.53 -0.70
CA ILE A 421 -15.61 4.62 -1.74
C ILE A 421 -16.24 4.98 -3.10
N GLU A 422 -17.57 5.17 -3.16
CA GLU A 422 -18.27 5.53 -4.39
C GLU A 422 -17.77 6.87 -4.94
N SER A 423 -17.53 7.85 -4.05
CA SER A 423 -16.92 9.12 -4.45
C SER A 423 -15.53 8.92 -5.03
N ALA A 424 -14.70 8.06 -4.43
CA ALA A 424 -13.34 7.77 -4.89
C ALA A 424 -13.29 6.97 -6.20
N VAL A 425 -14.32 6.20 -6.53
CA VAL A 425 -14.46 5.58 -7.87
C VAL A 425 -14.68 6.65 -8.95
N ALA A 426 -15.52 7.64 -8.65
CA ALA A 426 -15.96 8.63 -9.63
C ALA A 426 -15.04 9.84 -9.75
N LYS A 427 -14.33 10.21 -8.68
CA LYS A 427 -13.61 11.49 -8.58
C LYS A 427 -12.19 11.32 -8.02
N PRO A 428 -11.24 12.11 -8.52
CA PRO A 428 -9.89 12.17 -7.95
C PRO A 428 -9.90 12.85 -6.57
N PRO A 429 -8.81 12.70 -5.77
CA PRO A 429 -8.54 13.53 -4.62
C PRO A 429 -8.62 15.01 -4.97
N GLN A 430 -9.40 15.78 -4.21
CA GLN A 430 -9.66 17.20 -4.48
C GLN A 430 -8.61 18.12 -3.82
N THR A 431 -7.72 17.57 -3.01
CA THR A 431 -6.73 18.29 -2.22
C THR A 431 -5.32 18.20 -2.81
N THR A 432 -5.14 17.48 -3.91
CA THR A 432 -3.86 17.24 -4.56
C THR A 432 -3.95 17.50 -6.07
N ARG A 433 -2.82 17.51 -6.77
CA ARG A 433 -2.78 17.67 -8.25
C ARG A 433 -3.54 16.57 -9.01
N ALA A 434 -3.93 15.48 -8.33
CA ALA A 434 -4.82 14.48 -8.90
C ALA A 434 -6.15 15.09 -9.40
N LYS A 435 -6.63 16.18 -8.76
CA LYS A 435 -7.77 16.98 -9.21
C LYS A 435 -7.52 17.50 -10.63
N LEU A 436 -6.38 18.16 -10.86
CA LEU A 436 -6.04 18.73 -12.16
C LEU A 436 -5.94 17.67 -13.26
N ARG A 437 -5.35 16.51 -12.92
CA ARG A 437 -5.29 15.37 -13.85
C ARG A 437 -6.67 14.84 -14.19
N GLY A 438 -7.55 14.70 -13.19
CA GLY A 438 -8.92 14.22 -13.41
C GLY A 438 -9.77 15.18 -14.25
N GLU A 439 -9.66 16.49 -14.02
CA GLU A 439 -10.32 17.53 -14.83
C GLU A 439 -9.84 17.48 -16.27
N PHE A 440 -8.52 17.36 -16.48
CA PHE A 440 -7.92 17.21 -17.81
C PHE A 440 -8.42 15.95 -18.52
N LEU A 441 -8.44 14.81 -17.85
CA LEU A 441 -8.92 13.52 -18.40
C LEU A 441 -10.41 13.59 -18.75
N ALA A 442 -11.22 14.24 -17.93
CA ALA A 442 -12.65 14.43 -18.20
C ALA A 442 -12.88 15.29 -19.46
N ALA A 443 -12.14 16.39 -19.60
CA ALA A 443 -12.20 17.23 -20.77
C ALA A 443 -11.70 16.51 -22.04
N ALA A 444 -10.58 15.76 -21.94
CA ALA A 444 -10.05 14.98 -23.04
C ALA A 444 -11.04 13.91 -23.54
N ARG A 445 -11.76 13.26 -22.63
CA ARG A 445 -12.79 12.28 -22.97
C ARG A 445 -13.98 12.94 -23.66
N ALA A 446 -14.47 14.08 -23.13
CA ALA A 446 -15.61 14.82 -23.71
C ALA A 446 -15.30 15.30 -25.12
N SER A 447 -14.11 15.87 -25.36
CA SER A 447 -13.67 16.40 -26.66
C SER A 447 -13.07 15.33 -27.59
N LYS A 448 -12.92 14.07 -27.13
CA LYS A 448 -12.22 12.99 -27.85
C LYS A 448 -10.80 13.39 -28.30
N ALA A 449 -10.16 14.30 -27.56
CA ALA A 449 -8.82 14.77 -27.83
C ALA A 449 -7.78 13.67 -27.59
N GLN A 450 -6.80 13.58 -28.48
CA GLN A 450 -5.63 12.72 -28.25
C GLN A 450 -4.71 13.33 -27.21
N THR A 451 -4.49 12.64 -26.11
CA THR A 451 -3.70 13.13 -24.99
C THR A 451 -2.65 12.13 -24.56
N VAL A 452 -1.59 12.63 -23.89
CA VAL A 452 -0.61 11.82 -23.18
C VAL A 452 -0.56 12.35 -21.74
N VAL A 453 -0.74 11.46 -20.80
CA VAL A 453 -0.79 11.80 -19.36
C VAL A 453 0.19 10.91 -18.60
N ASP A 454 1.00 11.54 -17.77
CA ASP A 454 1.77 10.85 -16.73
C ASP A 454 1.55 11.51 -15.34
N TRP A 455 2.35 11.16 -14.36
CA TRP A 455 2.20 11.69 -13.00
C TRP A 455 2.38 13.21 -12.91
N THR A 456 3.20 13.80 -13.80
CA THR A 456 3.60 15.22 -13.76
C THR A 456 3.30 15.98 -15.05
N HIS A 457 2.98 15.30 -16.14
CA HIS A 457 2.77 15.93 -17.43
C HIS A 457 1.37 15.68 -17.96
N LEU A 458 0.76 16.76 -18.45
CA LEU A 458 -0.51 16.75 -19.17
C LEU A 458 -0.24 17.31 -20.57
N LYS A 459 -0.47 16.50 -21.61
CA LYS A 459 -0.17 16.84 -22.99
C LYS A 459 -1.38 16.63 -23.89
N VAL A 460 -1.72 17.62 -24.70
CA VAL A 460 -2.61 17.48 -25.84
C VAL A 460 -1.77 17.24 -27.08
N SER A 461 -2.12 16.22 -27.86
CA SER A 461 -1.46 15.85 -29.12
C SER A 461 -2.17 16.57 -30.28
N GLY A 462 -1.50 16.73 -31.45
CA GLY A 462 -2.02 17.36 -32.63
C GLY A 462 -0.93 18.11 -33.39
N ASP A 463 -1.34 18.96 -34.34
CA ASP A 463 -0.42 19.77 -35.18
C ASP A 463 0.40 20.75 -34.33
N GLU A 464 -0.20 21.31 -33.30
CA GLU A 464 0.45 22.13 -32.27
C GLU A 464 0.33 21.46 -30.91
N PRO A 465 1.29 20.56 -30.54
CA PRO A 465 1.26 19.86 -29.30
C PRO A 465 1.61 20.77 -28.12
N GLU A 466 0.80 20.77 -27.09
CA GLU A 466 1.03 21.56 -25.87
C GLU A 466 1.17 20.66 -24.67
N THR A 467 2.14 20.97 -23.79
CA THR A 467 2.44 20.20 -22.58
C THR A 467 2.50 21.14 -21.38
N VAL A 468 1.78 20.77 -20.33
CA VAL A 468 1.85 21.43 -19.01
C VAL A 468 2.48 20.47 -18.01
N VAL A 469 3.47 20.99 -17.27
CA VAL A 469 4.11 20.27 -16.16
C VAL A 469 3.45 20.72 -14.86
N VAL A 470 3.03 19.73 -14.04
CA VAL A 470 2.44 19.91 -12.71
C VAL A 470 3.30 19.11 -11.74
N ASP A 471 4.40 19.69 -11.27
CA ASP A 471 5.40 19.01 -10.43
C ASP A 471 5.18 19.23 -8.92
N ASP A 472 4.37 20.23 -8.51
CA ASP A 472 3.93 20.33 -7.11
C ASP A 472 2.74 19.37 -6.86
N PRO A 473 2.91 18.32 -6.03
CA PRO A 473 1.85 17.36 -5.78
C PRO A 473 0.69 17.92 -4.96
N PHE A 474 0.84 19.11 -4.38
CA PHE A 474 -0.20 19.79 -3.58
C PHE A 474 -0.94 20.87 -4.37
N GLU A 475 -0.59 21.08 -5.62
CA GLU A 475 -1.24 22.05 -6.49
C GLU A 475 -2.63 21.57 -6.90
N VAL A 476 -3.66 22.39 -6.67
CA VAL A 476 -5.05 22.08 -6.98
C VAL A 476 -5.71 23.01 -7.98
N ASP A 477 -5.03 24.10 -8.31
CA ASP A 477 -5.45 25.11 -9.29
C ASP A 477 -4.24 25.54 -10.11
N ASN A 478 -4.35 25.47 -11.46
CA ASN A 478 -3.26 25.82 -12.39
C ASN A 478 -3.82 26.46 -13.66
N ALA A 479 -3.51 27.73 -13.88
CA ALA A 479 -4.03 28.50 -15.02
C ALA A 479 -3.61 27.90 -16.39
N LYS A 480 -2.42 27.27 -16.47
CA LYS A 480 -1.97 26.62 -17.71
C LYS A 480 -2.77 25.35 -18.00
N VAL A 481 -3.11 24.57 -16.96
CA VAL A 481 -3.99 23.40 -17.11
C VAL A 481 -5.38 23.84 -17.53
N ALA A 482 -5.93 24.90 -16.92
CA ALA A 482 -7.23 25.46 -17.32
C ALA A 482 -7.23 25.91 -18.81
N ALA A 483 -6.21 26.64 -19.24
CA ALA A 483 -6.07 27.05 -20.64
C ALA A 483 -5.93 25.82 -21.59
N LEU A 484 -5.18 24.80 -21.18
CA LEU A 484 -5.04 23.57 -21.96
C LEU A 484 -6.38 22.83 -22.12
N ILE A 485 -7.22 22.83 -21.09
CA ILE A 485 -8.58 22.28 -21.11
C ILE A 485 -9.47 23.10 -22.04
N GLU A 486 -9.43 24.44 -21.96
CA GLU A 486 -10.20 25.33 -22.86
C GLU A 486 -9.82 25.12 -24.33
N THR A 487 -8.53 24.93 -24.63
CA THR A 487 -8.05 24.62 -25.98
C THR A 487 -8.65 23.32 -26.53
N MET A 488 -8.80 22.28 -25.69
CA MET A 488 -9.43 21.02 -26.12
C MET A 488 -10.93 21.19 -26.43
N VAL A 489 -11.65 21.95 -25.60
CA VAL A 489 -13.09 22.18 -25.76
C VAL A 489 -13.37 23.11 -26.94
N GLY A 490 -12.51 24.12 -27.17
CA GLY A 490 -12.66 25.07 -28.28
C GLY A 490 -12.36 24.50 -29.66
N ARG A 491 -11.71 23.36 -29.78
CA ARG A 491 -11.44 22.68 -31.08
C ARG A 491 -12.65 21.94 -31.65
N GLU A 492 -13.74 21.82 -30.89
CA GLU A 492 -15.01 21.21 -31.34
C GLU A 492 -15.94 22.21 -32.07
N THR A 493 -15.61 23.51 -32.11
CA THR A 493 -16.39 24.54 -32.82
C THR A 493 -15.69 24.92 -34.11
#